data_3b78655b1b4e879ab8a1453ffabb9c5f
#
_entry.id   3b78655b1b4e879ab8a1453ffabb9c5f
#
_cell.length_a   1.000
_cell.length_b   1.000
_cell.length_c   1.000
_cell.angle_alpha   90.00
_cell.angle_beta   90.00
_cell.angle_gamma   90.00
#
_symmetry.space_group_name_H-M   'P 1'
#
loop_
_entity.id
_entity.type
_entity.pdbx_description
1 polymer ?
#
loop_
_entity_poly.entity_id
_entity_poly.type
_entity_poly.pdbx_seq_one_letter_code
_entity_poly.pdbx_strand_id
1 'polypeptide(L)'
;MRLAVLQSLSPAGDTQAACAEVEAALRAAAAAGAALVTVPEVFLPGYNQDDIPARALARDAAHLTRLAACCRASGCGLVLGYAEAAENAIWNSAIYIDHTGKKVANYRKVQLYGPREQSLYAPGQQYVTFPLAGQIAALLICYDIEFAPHLKELAAKGVTVILVPTANMKPFSHVPRHTVPAMAANYGVAIAYANYCGSEGDLTYTGGSQITGPHGEILAMAGEGPALLIADLPDRDPTRLSTQSADFRML
;
A
#
# COMPACT_ATOMS: atom_id res chain seq x y z
N MET A 1 6.85 16.35 -1.46
CA MET A 1 6.87 15.33 -0.36
C MET A 1 7.65 14.12 -0.83
N ARG A 2 8.55 13.58 0.01
CA ARG A 2 9.32 12.37 -0.32
C ARG A 2 8.64 11.14 0.26
N LEU A 3 8.46 10.10 -0.57
CA LEU A 3 7.89 8.81 -0.19
C LEU A 3 8.93 7.70 -0.32
N ALA A 4 8.74 6.63 0.47
CA ALA A 4 9.47 5.39 0.32
C ALA A 4 8.51 4.20 0.12
N VAL A 5 8.98 3.20 -0.63
CA VAL A 5 8.26 1.95 -0.90
C VAL A 5 9.23 0.79 -0.71
N LEU A 6 8.86 -0.15 0.15
CA LEU A 6 9.62 -1.38 0.37
C LEU A 6 9.11 -2.47 -0.58
N GLN A 7 10.01 -3.03 -1.39
CA GLN A 7 9.83 -4.33 -2.04
C GLN A 7 10.65 -5.37 -1.30
N SER A 8 10.03 -6.42 -0.83
CA SER A 8 10.65 -7.43 0.02
C SER A 8 10.24 -8.84 -0.40
N LEU A 9 11.01 -9.83 0.06
CA LEU A 9 10.53 -11.20 0.13
C LEU A 9 9.39 -11.29 1.16
N SER A 10 8.49 -12.25 0.99
CA SER A 10 7.52 -12.52 2.05
C SER A 10 8.24 -12.99 3.33
N PRO A 11 7.81 -12.54 4.52
CA PRO A 11 8.32 -13.06 5.78
C PRO A 11 7.89 -14.50 6.04
N ALA A 12 7.02 -15.08 5.24
CA ALA A 12 6.58 -16.46 5.28
C ALA A 12 6.22 -16.96 6.70
N GLY A 13 5.43 -16.14 7.43
CA GLY A 13 4.97 -16.43 8.78
C GLY A 13 5.90 -15.95 9.90
N ASP A 14 7.13 -15.53 9.61
CA ASP A 14 8.01 -14.96 10.64
C ASP A 14 7.69 -13.48 10.91
N THR A 15 6.70 -13.26 11.77
CA THR A 15 6.28 -11.91 12.16
C THR A 15 7.39 -11.11 12.82
N GLN A 16 8.34 -11.76 13.51
CA GLN A 16 9.46 -11.10 14.17
C GLN A 16 10.46 -10.56 13.15
N ALA A 17 10.81 -11.38 12.14
CA ALA A 17 11.66 -10.96 11.03
C ALA A 17 10.98 -9.84 10.23
N ALA A 18 9.67 -9.95 9.95
CA ALA A 18 8.90 -8.91 9.30
C ALA A 18 8.97 -7.56 10.03
N CYS A 19 8.77 -7.55 11.35
CA CYS A 19 8.90 -6.33 12.15
C CYS A 19 10.32 -5.75 12.08
N ALA A 20 11.34 -6.59 12.17
CA ALA A 20 12.74 -6.14 12.10
C ALA A 20 13.07 -5.50 10.73
N GLU A 21 12.54 -6.07 9.65
CA GLU A 21 12.69 -5.52 8.30
C GLU A 21 11.98 -4.16 8.14
N VAL A 22 10.74 -4.04 8.61
CA VAL A 22 10.01 -2.77 8.63
C VAL A 22 10.76 -1.70 9.43
N GLU A 23 11.33 -2.06 10.58
CA GLU A 23 12.13 -1.14 11.40
C GLU A 23 13.40 -0.68 10.66
N ALA A 24 14.05 -1.58 9.93
CA ALA A 24 15.22 -1.24 9.12
C ALA A 24 14.83 -0.30 7.96
N ALA A 25 13.73 -0.58 7.27
CA ALA A 25 13.20 0.26 6.21
C ALA A 25 12.81 1.65 6.71
N LEU A 26 12.15 1.76 7.90
CA LEU A 26 11.82 3.03 8.53
C LEU A 26 13.07 3.88 8.82
N ARG A 27 14.12 3.28 9.39
CA ARG A 27 15.39 3.97 9.66
C ARG A 27 16.06 4.46 8.37
N ALA A 28 16.10 3.62 7.35
CA ALA A 28 16.72 3.98 6.06
C ALA A 28 15.94 5.07 5.34
N ALA A 29 14.61 4.97 5.31
CA ALA A 29 13.72 5.98 4.71
C ALA A 29 13.80 7.32 5.45
N ALA A 30 13.82 7.31 6.78
CA ALA A 30 14.00 8.50 7.61
C ALA A 30 15.35 9.19 7.33
N ALA A 31 16.43 8.42 7.26
CA ALA A 31 17.77 8.94 6.92
C ALA A 31 17.81 9.59 5.53
N ALA A 32 16.98 9.13 4.60
CA ALA A 32 16.80 9.72 3.28
C ALA A 32 15.75 10.85 3.24
N GLY A 33 15.13 11.21 4.36
CA GLY A 33 14.15 12.28 4.47
C GLY A 33 12.75 11.93 3.94
N ALA A 34 12.41 10.65 3.86
CA ALA A 34 11.08 10.22 3.46
C ALA A 34 10.05 10.47 4.58
N ALA A 35 8.86 10.94 4.20
CA ALA A 35 7.76 11.20 5.14
C ALA A 35 7.13 9.90 5.66
N LEU A 36 7.11 8.85 4.83
CA LEU A 36 6.60 7.53 5.19
C LEU A 36 7.18 6.42 4.30
N VAL A 37 7.05 5.18 4.78
CA VAL A 37 7.29 3.95 4.02
C VAL A 37 5.97 3.22 3.81
N THR A 38 5.72 2.74 2.59
CA THR A 38 4.64 1.76 2.30
C THR A 38 5.28 0.38 2.14
N VAL A 39 4.72 -0.63 2.82
CA VAL A 39 5.17 -2.02 2.75
C VAL A 39 4.09 -2.92 2.13
N PRO A 40 4.39 -4.16 1.72
CA PRO A 40 3.45 -5.03 1.01
C PRO A 40 2.18 -5.38 1.79
N GLU A 41 1.21 -5.95 1.07
CA GLU A 41 -0.08 -6.44 1.55
C GLU A 41 0.09 -7.62 2.51
N VAL A 42 -0.70 -7.64 3.60
CA VAL A 42 -0.62 -8.69 4.63
C VAL A 42 0.84 -9.00 5.03
N PHE A 43 1.68 -7.97 5.11
CA PHE A 43 3.09 -8.15 5.46
C PHE A 43 3.25 -8.80 6.84
N LEU A 44 2.27 -8.61 7.71
CA LEU A 44 2.10 -9.37 8.93
C LEU A 44 0.85 -10.28 8.81
N PRO A 45 1.03 -11.60 8.67
CA PRO A 45 2.24 -12.43 8.84
C PRO A 45 2.90 -12.89 7.52
N GLY A 46 2.47 -12.44 6.37
CA GLY A 46 2.75 -12.91 5.04
C GLY A 46 1.46 -13.26 4.32
N TYR A 47 1.42 -13.03 3.00
CA TYR A 47 0.17 -13.09 2.24
C TYR A 47 -0.32 -14.53 2.01
N ASN A 48 0.59 -15.47 1.74
CA ASN A 48 0.23 -16.85 1.34
C ASN A 48 0.44 -17.87 2.47
N GLN A 49 0.10 -17.49 3.71
CA GLN A 49 0.18 -18.39 4.87
C GLN A 49 -1.14 -19.15 5.05
N ASP A 50 -1.08 -20.44 5.35
CA ASP A 50 -2.25 -21.29 5.56
C ASP A 50 -2.97 -20.99 6.88
N ASP A 51 -2.24 -20.50 7.88
CA ASP A 51 -2.72 -20.26 9.25
C ASP A 51 -2.99 -18.77 9.54
N ILE A 52 -3.30 -17.96 8.52
CA ILE A 52 -3.68 -16.55 8.68
C ILE A 52 -4.71 -16.32 9.80
N PRO A 53 -5.79 -17.14 9.93
CA PRO A 53 -6.76 -16.95 11.01
C PRO A 53 -6.15 -16.99 12.41
N ALA A 54 -5.17 -17.84 12.64
CA ALA A 54 -4.50 -17.97 13.94
C ALA A 54 -3.46 -16.85 14.18
N ARG A 55 -3.05 -16.15 13.14
CA ARG A 55 -2.00 -15.10 13.17
C ARG A 55 -2.54 -13.69 13.01
N ALA A 56 -3.83 -13.54 12.74
CA ALA A 56 -4.45 -12.23 12.57
C ALA A 56 -4.32 -11.39 13.84
N LEU A 57 -4.07 -10.10 13.69
CA LEU A 57 -3.71 -9.18 14.75
C LEU A 57 -4.85 -8.21 15.06
N ALA A 58 -5.14 -7.99 16.32
CA ALA A 58 -5.94 -6.85 16.74
C ALA A 58 -5.15 -5.53 16.51
N ARG A 59 -5.86 -4.41 16.34
CA ARG A 59 -5.23 -3.10 16.08
C ARG A 59 -4.31 -2.61 17.21
N ASP A 60 -4.48 -3.10 18.40
CA ASP A 60 -3.66 -2.80 19.59
C ASP A 60 -2.58 -3.84 19.86
N ALA A 61 -2.44 -4.85 19.01
CA ALA A 61 -1.44 -5.90 19.15
C ALA A 61 -0.02 -5.34 19.40
N ALA A 62 0.78 -6.10 20.17
CA ALA A 62 2.13 -5.69 20.57
C ALA A 62 3.05 -5.37 19.37
N HIS A 63 2.94 -6.12 18.27
CA HIS A 63 3.70 -5.87 17.05
C HIS A 63 3.38 -4.48 16.45
N LEU A 64 2.10 -4.12 16.33
CA LEU A 64 1.70 -2.79 15.82
C LEU A 64 2.10 -1.67 16.78
N THR A 65 2.08 -1.92 18.10
CA THR A 65 2.55 -0.97 19.10
C THR A 65 4.06 -0.76 19.04
N ARG A 66 4.83 -1.84 18.80
CA ARG A 66 6.29 -1.79 18.56
C ARG A 66 6.61 -0.96 17.32
N LEU A 67 5.94 -1.20 16.20
CA LEU A 67 6.16 -0.45 14.96
C LEU A 67 5.75 1.02 15.09
N ALA A 68 4.69 1.32 15.85
CA ALA A 68 4.31 2.70 16.16
C ALA A 68 5.39 3.43 16.99
N ALA A 69 6.02 2.74 17.93
CA ALA A 69 7.17 3.29 18.67
C ALA A 69 8.37 3.54 17.74
N CYS A 70 8.60 2.66 16.75
CA CYS A 70 9.65 2.85 15.76
C CYS A 70 9.38 4.03 14.82
N CYS A 71 8.13 4.24 14.37
CA CYS A 71 7.73 5.43 13.61
C CYS A 71 8.05 6.71 14.37
N ARG A 72 7.69 6.77 15.67
CA ARG A 72 8.00 7.92 16.52
C ARG A 72 9.51 8.13 16.71
N ALA A 73 10.27 7.06 16.89
CA ALA A 73 11.72 7.15 17.11
C ALA A 73 12.47 7.59 15.83
N SER A 74 12.00 7.17 14.66
CA SER A 74 12.60 7.53 13.36
C SER A 74 12.10 8.85 12.79
N GLY A 75 10.93 9.34 13.23
CA GLY A 75 10.27 10.49 12.61
C GLY A 75 9.68 10.20 11.23
N CYS A 76 9.50 8.92 10.87
CA CYS A 76 8.98 8.47 9.58
C CYS A 76 7.68 7.68 9.77
N GLY A 77 6.66 7.94 8.96
CA GLY A 77 5.40 7.21 9.00
C GLY A 77 5.48 5.82 8.33
N LEU A 78 4.47 5.01 8.54
CA LEU A 78 4.37 3.63 8.01
C LEU A 78 2.98 3.36 7.47
N VAL A 79 2.88 2.83 6.26
CA VAL A 79 1.69 2.12 5.77
C VAL A 79 2.01 0.63 5.74
N LEU A 80 1.30 -0.15 6.54
CA LEU A 80 1.54 -1.57 6.77
C LEU A 80 0.31 -2.38 6.36
N GLY A 81 0.50 -3.36 5.45
CA GLY A 81 -0.48 -4.41 5.20
C GLY A 81 -0.44 -5.47 6.31
N TYR A 82 -1.59 -5.90 6.81
CA TYR A 82 -1.68 -6.93 7.84
C TYR A 82 -3.02 -7.67 7.83
N ALA A 83 -3.04 -8.90 8.33
CA ALA A 83 -4.28 -9.60 8.63
C ALA A 83 -4.86 -9.04 9.94
N GLU A 84 -6.02 -8.38 9.87
CA GLU A 84 -6.70 -7.78 11.04
C GLU A 84 -7.72 -8.75 11.62
N ALA A 85 -7.67 -9.00 12.92
CA ALA A 85 -8.72 -9.67 13.68
C ALA A 85 -9.59 -8.63 14.38
N ALA A 86 -10.85 -8.53 14.00
CA ALA A 86 -11.82 -7.63 14.63
C ALA A 86 -13.26 -8.11 14.38
N GLU A 87 -14.18 -7.80 15.30
CA GLU A 87 -15.64 -7.98 15.09
C GLU A 87 -16.03 -9.44 14.72
N ASN A 88 -15.31 -10.43 15.27
CA ASN A 88 -15.45 -11.85 14.95
C ASN A 88 -15.18 -12.22 13.47
N ALA A 89 -14.43 -11.38 12.76
CA ALA A 89 -14.01 -11.60 11.38
C ALA A 89 -12.52 -11.31 11.22
N ILE A 90 -11.99 -11.75 10.07
CA ILE A 90 -10.63 -11.44 9.64
C ILE A 90 -10.73 -10.53 8.42
N TRP A 91 -9.86 -9.54 8.37
CA TRP A 91 -9.82 -8.54 7.31
C TRP A 91 -8.43 -8.46 6.72
N ASN A 92 -8.35 -8.30 5.41
CA ASN A 92 -7.13 -7.86 4.74
C ASN A 92 -7.08 -6.34 4.90
N SER A 93 -6.18 -5.84 5.74
CA SER A 93 -6.17 -4.45 6.18
C SER A 93 -4.84 -3.75 5.90
N ALA A 94 -4.92 -2.44 5.71
CA ALA A 94 -3.77 -1.54 5.69
C ALA A 94 -3.94 -0.46 6.77
N ILE A 95 -2.92 -0.30 7.61
CA ILE A 95 -2.91 0.72 8.66
C ILE A 95 -1.87 1.80 8.33
N TYR A 96 -2.25 3.08 8.49
CA TYR A 96 -1.31 4.19 8.49
C TYR A 96 -0.99 4.61 9.92
N ILE A 97 0.30 4.57 10.24
CA ILE A 97 0.88 5.06 11.49
C ILE A 97 1.74 6.26 11.14
N ASP A 98 1.47 7.43 11.71
CA ASP A 98 2.22 8.64 11.42
C ASP A 98 3.59 8.70 12.11
N HIS A 99 4.38 9.71 11.78
CA HIS A 99 5.71 9.95 12.34
C HIS A 99 5.71 10.18 13.87
N THR A 100 4.55 10.42 14.49
CA THR A 100 4.42 10.53 15.96
C THR A 100 4.08 9.19 16.61
N GLY A 101 3.88 8.14 15.81
CA GLY A 101 3.44 6.81 16.24
C GLY A 101 1.92 6.71 16.46
N LYS A 102 1.14 7.69 16.02
CA LYS A 102 -0.32 7.62 16.09
C LYS A 102 -0.86 6.76 14.95
N LYS A 103 -1.75 5.83 15.26
CA LYS A 103 -2.53 5.05 14.29
C LYS A 103 -3.64 5.94 13.75
N VAL A 104 -3.43 6.53 12.56
CA VAL A 104 -4.29 7.58 11.99
C VAL A 104 -5.43 7.01 11.18
N ALA A 105 -5.16 5.97 10.37
CA ALA A 105 -6.12 5.39 9.45
C ALA A 105 -5.98 3.87 9.42
N ASN A 106 -7.09 3.16 9.21
CA ASN A 106 -7.12 1.72 8.97
C ASN A 106 -8.15 1.43 7.90
N TYR A 107 -7.70 0.88 6.78
CA TYR A 107 -8.53 0.51 5.64
C TYR A 107 -8.64 -1.00 5.55
N ARG A 108 -9.82 -1.50 5.21
CA ARG A 108 -10.12 -2.91 4.95
C ARG A 108 -10.36 -3.07 3.46
N LYS A 109 -9.69 -4.02 2.83
CA LYS A 109 -9.76 -4.28 1.38
C LYS A 109 -11.21 -4.50 0.94
N VAL A 110 -11.65 -3.76 -0.08
CA VAL A 110 -13.00 -3.83 -0.62
C VAL A 110 -13.10 -4.93 -1.68
N GLN A 111 -12.14 -4.98 -2.61
CA GLN A 111 -12.11 -5.96 -3.70
C GLN A 111 -11.24 -7.17 -3.32
N LEU A 112 -11.86 -8.21 -2.78
CA LEU A 112 -11.16 -9.45 -2.45
C LEU A 112 -10.81 -10.22 -3.72
N TYR A 113 -9.54 -10.61 -3.84
CA TYR A 113 -9.02 -11.32 -5.01
C TYR A 113 -9.18 -12.83 -4.86
N GLY A 114 -9.96 -13.41 -5.78
CA GLY A 114 -10.07 -14.86 -5.95
C GLY A 114 -10.71 -15.60 -4.76
N PRO A 115 -10.91 -16.92 -4.93
CA PRO A 115 -11.63 -17.73 -3.93
C PRO A 115 -10.95 -17.78 -2.56
N ARG A 116 -9.60 -17.73 -2.54
CA ARG A 116 -8.84 -17.79 -1.29
C ARG A 116 -9.11 -16.57 -0.40
N GLU A 117 -8.95 -15.34 -0.93
CA GLU A 117 -9.25 -14.15 -0.12
C GLU A 117 -10.73 -14.10 0.29
N GLN A 118 -11.64 -14.46 -0.61
CA GLN A 118 -13.08 -14.49 -0.32
C GLN A 118 -13.47 -15.50 0.77
N SER A 119 -12.68 -16.55 0.95
CA SER A 119 -12.89 -17.54 2.03
C SER A 119 -12.27 -17.11 3.36
N LEU A 120 -11.22 -16.28 3.34
CA LEU A 120 -10.44 -15.90 4.52
C LEU A 120 -10.91 -14.58 5.13
N TYR A 121 -11.26 -13.59 4.29
CA TYR A 121 -11.47 -12.21 4.71
C TYR A 121 -12.91 -11.74 4.48
N ALA A 122 -13.38 -10.90 5.38
CA ALA A 122 -14.57 -10.10 5.15
C ALA A 122 -14.23 -8.89 4.25
N PRO A 123 -15.10 -8.51 3.28
CA PRO A 123 -14.86 -7.35 2.43
C PRO A 123 -15.10 -6.04 3.18
N GLY A 124 -14.18 -5.07 2.99
CA GLY A 124 -14.35 -3.69 3.45
C GLY A 124 -15.54 -3.00 2.76
N GLN A 125 -16.04 -1.93 3.38
CA GLN A 125 -17.22 -1.22 2.89
C GLN A 125 -17.02 0.30 2.79
N GLN A 126 -15.83 0.82 3.12
CA GLN A 126 -15.59 2.25 3.22
C GLN A 126 -14.21 2.63 2.71
N TYR A 127 -14.14 3.76 2.01
CA TYR A 127 -12.86 4.43 1.75
C TYR A 127 -12.38 5.15 3.01
N VAL A 128 -11.07 5.15 3.20
CA VAL A 128 -10.43 5.86 4.31
C VAL A 128 -9.47 6.89 3.74
N THR A 129 -9.73 8.16 4.06
CA THR A 129 -8.88 9.28 3.68
C THR A 129 -8.31 9.97 4.91
N PHE A 130 -7.13 10.56 4.78
CA PHE A 130 -6.44 11.23 5.88
C PHE A 130 -5.49 12.32 5.36
N PRO A 131 -5.18 13.34 6.18
CA PRO A 131 -4.20 14.35 5.81
C PRO A 131 -2.78 13.77 5.84
N LEU A 132 -1.97 14.10 4.83
CA LEU A 132 -0.57 13.69 4.71
C LEU A 132 0.26 14.83 4.09
N ALA A 133 1.10 15.49 4.90
CA ALA A 133 2.01 16.54 4.45
C ALA A 133 1.34 17.61 3.56
N GLY A 134 0.18 18.12 3.98
CA GLY A 134 -0.59 19.15 3.26
C GLY A 134 -1.44 18.61 2.10
N GLN A 135 -1.45 17.31 1.85
CA GLN A 135 -2.27 16.65 0.85
C GLN A 135 -3.34 15.77 1.50
N ILE A 136 -4.31 15.30 0.73
CA ILE A 136 -5.26 14.28 1.14
C ILE A 136 -4.81 12.95 0.56
N ALA A 137 -4.51 11.99 1.44
CA ALA A 137 -4.12 10.64 1.06
C ALA A 137 -5.24 9.63 1.31
N ALA A 138 -5.18 8.49 0.62
CA ALA A 138 -6.04 7.33 0.83
C ALA A 138 -5.24 6.03 0.81
N LEU A 139 -5.84 4.99 1.41
CA LEU A 139 -5.35 3.62 1.32
C LEU A 139 -6.23 2.83 0.34
N LEU A 140 -5.58 2.06 -0.52
CA LEU A 140 -6.15 0.95 -1.28
C LEU A 140 -5.24 -0.27 -1.08
N ILE A 141 -5.74 -1.47 -1.36
CA ILE A 141 -4.95 -2.70 -1.25
C ILE A 141 -5.03 -3.47 -2.54
N CYS A 142 -3.86 -3.70 -3.18
CA CYS A 142 -3.66 -4.61 -4.30
C CYS A 142 -4.75 -4.49 -5.39
N TYR A 143 -5.65 -5.47 -5.46
CA TYR A 143 -6.70 -5.58 -6.47
C TYR A 143 -7.62 -4.35 -6.54
N ASP A 144 -7.80 -3.61 -5.43
CA ASP A 144 -8.59 -2.37 -5.45
C ASP A 144 -8.10 -1.35 -6.49
N ILE A 145 -6.76 -1.26 -6.72
CA ILE A 145 -6.19 -0.27 -7.66
C ILE A 145 -6.55 -0.54 -9.12
N GLU A 146 -7.01 -1.73 -9.45
CA GLU A 146 -7.38 -2.11 -10.81
C GLU A 146 -8.77 -1.62 -11.21
N PHE A 147 -9.57 -1.15 -10.24
CA PHE A 147 -10.93 -0.69 -10.47
C PHE A 147 -11.02 0.83 -10.55
N ALA A 148 -11.16 1.36 -11.75
CA ALA A 148 -11.30 2.78 -12.03
C ALA A 148 -12.37 3.51 -11.17
N PRO A 149 -13.52 2.91 -10.83
CA PRO A 149 -14.50 3.55 -9.94
C PRO A 149 -13.98 3.93 -8.56
N HIS A 150 -13.05 3.14 -7.98
CA HIS A 150 -12.44 3.47 -6.68
C HIS A 150 -11.61 4.75 -6.78
N LEU A 151 -10.80 4.87 -7.83
CA LEU A 151 -9.96 6.06 -8.02
C LEU A 151 -10.80 7.29 -8.36
N LYS A 152 -11.84 7.12 -9.16
CA LYS A 152 -12.79 8.20 -9.48
C LYS A 152 -13.43 8.76 -8.20
N GLU A 153 -13.90 7.90 -7.33
CA GLU A 153 -14.53 8.30 -6.06
C GLU A 153 -13.53 8.98 -5.12
N LEU A 154 -12.30 8.44 -5.02
CA LEU A 154 -11.25 9.04 -4.20
C LEU A 154 -10.79 10.40 -4.74
N ALA A 155 -10.61 10.53 -6.05
CA ALA A 155 -10.26 11.80 -6.68
C ALA A 155 -11.36 12.86 -6.46
N ALA A 156 -12.63 12.47 -6.55
CA ALA A 156 -13.77 13.35 -6.26
C ALA A 156 -13.79 13.84 -4.78
N LYS A 157 -13.22 13.07 -3.86
CA LYS A 157 -13.01 13.45 -2.45
C LYS A 157 -11.75 14.30 -2.23
N GLY A 158 -11.06 14.70 -3.30
CA GLY A 158 -9.85 15.53 -3.24
C GLY A 158 -8.57 14.75 -2.90
N VAL A 159 -8.58 13.41 -2.99
CA VAL A 159 -7.38 12.59 -2.79
C VAL A 159 -6.37 12.89 -3.89
N THR A 160 -5.12 13.11 -3.49
CA THR A 160 -3.99 13.37 -4.40
C THR A 160 -2.89 12.33 -4.29
N VAL A 161 -2.90 11.50 -3.24
CA VAL A 161 -1.93 10.42 -3.00
C VAL A 161 -2.66 9.16 -2.58
N ILE A 162 -2.34 8.04 -3.24
CA ILE A 162 -2.87 6.71 -2.90
C ILE A 162 -1.70 5.80 -2.52
N LEU A 163 -1.80 5.16 -1.36
CA LEU A 163 -0.79 4.26 -0.81
C LEU A 163 -1.33 2.83 -0.89
N VAL A 164 -0.61 1.95 -1.60
CA VAL A 164 -1.13 0.65 -2.02
C VAL A 164 -0.19 -0.49 -1.60
N PRO A 165 -0.36 -1.06 -0.40
CA PRO A 165 0.15 -2.39 -0.11
C PRO A 165 -0.39 -3.41 -1.10
N THR A 166 0.48 -4.29 -1.65
CA THR A 166 0.06 -5.26 -2.66
C THR A 166 0.83 -6.58 -2.56
N ALA A 167 0.22 -7.65 -3.07
CA ALA A 167 0.78 -8.99 -3.23
C ALA A 167 0.56 -9.50 -4.66
N ASN A 168 0.85 -8.64 -5.65
CA ASN A 168 0.64 -8.96 -7.06
C ASN A 168 1.61 -10.05 -7.54
N MET A 169 1.05 -11.09 -8.16
CA MET A 169 1.75 -12.31 -8.54
C MET A 169 1.76 -12.52 -10.05
N LYS A 170 2.66 -13.38 -10.52
CA LYS A 170 2.65 -13.83 -11.92
C LYS A 170 1.35 -14.58 -12.24
N PRO A 171 0.73 -14.37 -13.43
CA PRO A 171 1.27 -13.66 -14.61
C PRO A 171 0.89 -12.18 -14.69
N PHE A 172 0.38 -11.52 -13.66
CA PHE A 172 -0.26 -10.20 -13.70
C PHE A 172 0.74 -9.02 -13.75
N SER A 173 1.85 -9.16 -14.46
CA SER A 173 2.88 -8.11 -14.57
C SER A 173 2.40 -6.84 -15.32
N HIS A 174 1.24 -6.90 -15.98
CA HIS A 174 0.62 -5.73 -16.61
C HIS A 174 0.14 -4.69 -15.57
N VAL A 175 -0.19 -5.13 -14.36
CA VAL A 175 -0.69 -4.22 -13.31
C VAL A 175 0.35 -3.15 -12.96
N PRO A 176 1.56 -3.49 -12.47
CA PRO A 176 2.57 -2.47 -12.19
C PRO A 176 3.05 -1.75 -13.45
N ARG A 177 3.09 -2.41 -14.62
CA ARG A 177 3.66 -1.81 -15.85
C ARG A 177 2.72 -0.83 -16.53
N HIS A 178 1.42 -1.08 -16.50
CA HIS A 178 0.44 -0.34 -17.30
C HIS A 178 -0.73 0.20 -16.48
N THR A 179 -1.33 -0.62 -15.62
CA THR A 179 -2.53 -0.22 -14.88
C THR A 179 -2.22 0.90 -13.87
N VAL A 180 -1.19 0.75 -13.04
CA VAL A 180 -0.85 1.75 -12.01
C VAL A 180 -0.51 3.12 -12.62
N PRO A 181 0.38 3.23 -13.64
CA PRO A 181 0.63 4.51 -14.30
C PRO A 181 -0.59 5.12 -14.99
N ALA A 182 -1.42 4.28 -15.64
CA ALA A 182 -2.64 4.75 -16.28
C ALA A 182 -3.65 5.30 -15.25
N MET A 183 -3.85 4.61 -14.15
CA MET A 183 -4.71 5.07 -13.07
C MET A 183 -4.22 6.37 -12.44
N ALA A 184 -2.90 6.51 -12.22
CA ALA A 184 -2.30 7.74 -11.73
C ALA A 184 -2.61 8.92 -12.68
N ALA A 185 -2.34 8.75 -13.97
CA ALA A 185 -2.57 9.78 -14.99
C ALA A 185 -4.05 10.13 -15.15
N ASN A 186 -4.93 9.12 -15.24
CA ASN A 186 -6.36 9.33 -15.51
C ASN A 186 -7.07 10.09 -14.38
N TYR A 187 -6.61 9.95 -13.15
CA TYR A 187 -7.24 10.57 -11.97
C TYR A 187 -6.39 11.66 -11.32
N GLY A 188 -5.20 11.94 -11.89
CA GLY A 188 -4.30 12.97 -11.41
C GLY A 188 -3.84 12.74 -9.97
N VAL A 189 -3.57 11.50 -9.59
CA VAL A 189 -3.15 11.09 -8.25
C VAL A 189 -1.77 10.45 -8.28
N ALA A 190 -0.93 10.74 -7.29
CA ALA A 190 0.30 9.98 -7.12
C ALA A 190 0.01 8.63 -6.45
N ILE A 191 0.75 7.57 -6.83
CA ILE A 191 0.55 6.22 -6.30
C ILE A 191 1.88 5.66 -5.78
N ALA A 192 1.90 5.23 -4.52
CA ALA A 192 2.98 4.43 -3.93
C ALA A 192 2.53 2.97 -3.84
N TYR A 193 3.03 2.12 -4.73
CA TYR A 193 2.64 0.71 -4.90
C TYR A 193 3.74 -0.20 -4.38
N ALA A 194 3.49 -0.89 -3.26
CA ALA A 194 4.45 -1.72 -2.55
C ALA A 194 4.13 -3.21 -2.71
N ASN A 195 4.93 -3.93 -3.49
CA ASN A 195 4.76 -5.35 -3.78
C ASN A 195 5.84 -6.21 -3.13
N TYR A 196 5.55 -7.48 -3.03
CA TYR A 196 6.55 -8.51 -2.79
C TYR A 196 7.39 -8.81 -4.03
N CYS A 197 8.53 -9.46 -3.81
CA CYS A 197 9.32 -10.14 -4.83
C CYS A 197 9.62 -11.60 -4.40
N GLY A 198 10.18 -12.38 -5.30
CA GLY A 198 10.46 -13.80 -5.03
C GLY A 198 9.21 -14.66 -4.95
N SER A 199 9.23 -15.70 -4.11
CA SER A 199 8.13 -16.66 -3.99
C SER A 199 7.73 -16.87 -2.54
N GLU A 200 6.46 -17.25 -2.33
CA GLU A 200 5.89 -17.67 -1.05
C GLU A 200 4.95 -18.85 -1.31
N GLY A 201 5.34 -20.04 -0.87
CA GLY A 201 4.63 -21.26 -1.22
C GLY A 201 4.58 -21.48 -2.74
N ASP A 202 3.38 -21.61 -3.28
CA ASP A 202 3.10 -21.77 -4.72
C ASP A 202 3.00 -20.46 -5.51
N LEU A 203 3.02 -19.32 -4.83
CA LEU A 203 2.96 -18.01 -5.48
C LEU A 203 4.37 -17.50 -5.84
N THR A 204 4.46 -16.86 -7.00
CA THR A 204 5.64 -16.07 -7.42
C THR A 204 5.19 -14.65 -7.66
N TYR A 205 5.73 -13.72 -6.89
CA TYR A 205 5.39 -12.30 -6.98
C TYR A 205 6.08 -11.62 -8.16
N THR A 206 5.43 -10.60 -8.74
CA THR A 206 5.96 -9.91 -9.92
C THR A 206 7.07 -8.92 -9.61
N GLY A 207 7.29 -8.55 -8.35
CA GLY A 207 8.06 -7.35 -8.03
C GLY A 207 7.37 -6.09 -8.60
N GLY A 208 8.14 -5.20 -9.18
CA GLY A 208 7.62 -4.02 -9.86
C GLY A 208 6.98 -2.99 -8.92
N SER A 209 7.38 -2.97 -7.64
CA SER A 209 7.00 -1.88 -6.73
C SER A 209 7.42 -0.55 -7.34
N GLN A 210 6.59 0.49 -7.15
CA GLN A 210 6.85 1.78 -7.78
C GLN A 210 6.28 2.96 -7.00
N ILE A 211 6.84 4.13 -7.30
CA ILE A 211 6.30 5.43 -6.95
C ILE A 211 5.99 6.12 -8.29
N THR A 212 4.72 6.42 -8.51
CA THR A 212 4.21 7.02 -9.75
C THR A 212 3.65 8.39 -9.44
N GLY A 213 4.02 9.39 -10.23
CA GLY A 213 3.55 10.76 -10.09
C GLY A 213 2.15 10.97 -10.69
N PRO A 214 1.52 12.13 -10.42
CA PRO A 214 0.12 12.40 -10.76
C PRO A 214 -0.15 12.53 -12.26
N HIS A 215 0.88 12.56 -13.10
CA HIS A 215 0.76 12.62 -14.56
C HIS A 215 1.11 11.27 -15.22
N GLY A 216 1.24 10.19 -14.41
CA GLY A 216 1.56 8.84 -14.89
C GLY A 216 3.05 8.55 -15.04
N GLU A 217 3.93 9.51 -14.70
CA GLU A 217 5.38 9.33 -14.73
C GLU A 217 5.83 8.36 -13.63
N ILE A 218 6.66 7.37 -14.00
CA ILE A 218 7.29 6.46 -13.04
C ILE A 218 8.51 7.16 -12.45
N LEU A 219 8.41 7.61 -11.18
CA LEU A 219 9.48 8.32 -10.48
C LEU A 219 10.56 7.36 -9.97
N ALA A 220 10.14 6.16 -9.54
CA ALA A 220 11.02 5.06 -9.17
C ALA A 220 10.29 3.74 -9.37
N MET A 221 10.99 2.70 -9.82
CA MET A 221 10.44 1.35 -10.00
C MET A 221 11.51 0.29 -9.69
N ALA A 222 11.12 -0.73 -8.94
CA ALA A 222 11.97 -1.89 -8.67
C ALA A 222 11.85 -2.94 -9.78
N GLY A 223 12.90 -3.75 -9.92
CA GLY A 223 12.88 -4.99 -10.69
C GLY A 223 12.23 -6.15 -9.93
N GLU A 224 12.80 -7.36 -10.05
CA GLU A 224 12.27 -8.57 -9.42
C GLU A 224 12.95 -8.91 -8.06
N GLY A 225 13.94 -8.15 -7.61
CA GLY A 225 14.64 -8.34 -6.34
C GLY A 225 14.22 -7.37 -5.24
N PRO A 226 14.68 -7.57 -3.99
CA PRO A 226 14.39 -6.65 -2.88
C PRO A 226 14.91 -5.23 -3.16
N ALA A 227 14.16 -4.22 -2.74
CA ALA A 227 14.50 -2.82 -2.94
C ALA A 227 13.81 -1.91 -1.92
N LEU A 228 14.44 -0.82 -1.57
CA LEU A 228 13.81 0.33 -0.93
C LEU A 228 13.85 1.50 -1.92
N LEU A 229 12.70 1.80 -2.52
CA LEU A 229 12.55 2.93 -3.44
C LEU A 229 12.31 4.20 -2.65
N ILE A 230 12.90 5.30 -3.12
CA ILE A 230 12.69 6.63 -2.52
C ILE A 230 12.58 7.63 -3.66
N ALA A 231 11.51 8.44 -3.66
CA ALA A 231 11.33 9.49 -4.65
C ALA A 231 10.58 10.70 -4.07
N ASP A 232 10.88 11.87 -4.59
CA ASP A 232 10.11 13.07 -4.36
C ASP A 232 8.89 13.10 -5.29
N LEU A 233 7.71 13.31 -4.73
CA LEU A 233 6.53 13.57 -5.54
C LEU A 233 6.63 14.97 -6.13
N PRO A 234 6.45 15.13 -7.46
CA PRO A 234 6.37 16.44 -8.08
C PRO A 234 5.08 17.16 -7.65
N ASP A 235 5.09 18.47 -7.80
CA ASP A 235 3.89 19.25 -7.69
C ASP A 235 2.89 18.85 -8.78
N ARG A 236 1.62 18.90 -8.42
CA ARG A 236 0.53 18.62 -9.34
C ARG A 236 0.35 19.79 -10.30
N ASP A 237 0.77 19.62 -11.55
CA ASP A 237 0.64 20.63 -12.61
C ASP A 237 -0.77 20.57 -13.24
N PRO A 238 -1.65 21.56 -12.99
CA PRO A 238 -3.01 21.55 -13.51
C PRO A 238 -3.09 21.48 -15.04
N THR A 239 -2.07 21.97 -15.75
CA THR A 239 -2.05 21.97 -17.23
C THR A 239 -1.76 20.62 -17.83
N ARG A 240 -1.25 19.67 -17.04
CA ARG A 240 -0.92 18.30 -17.44
C ARG A 240 -1.92 17.26 -16.94
N LEU A 241 -2.91 17.66 -16.14
CA LEU A 241 -3.90 16.72 -15.62
C LEU A 241 -4.86 16.28 -16.72
N SER A 242 -5.18 14.99 -16.72
CA SER A 242 -6.20 14.43 -17.59
C SER A 242 -7.60 14.95 -17.22
N THR A 243 -8.38 15.33 -18.22
CA THR A 243 -9.80 15.67 -18.07
C THR A 243 -10.73 14.49 -18.29
N GLN A 244 -10.17 13.30 -18.60
CA GLN A 244 -10.90 12.11 -19.01
C GLN A 244 -12.05 11.73 -18.06
N SER A 245 -11.83 11.85 -16.75
CA SER A 245 -12.86 11.50 -15.75
C SER A 245 -14.05 12.47 -15.77
N ALA A 246 -13.82 13.74 -16.16
CA ALA A 246 -14.85 14.76 -16.29
C ALA A 246 -15.53 14.72 -17.67
N ASP A 247 -14.81 14.31 -18.70
CA ASP A 247 -15.30 14.27 -20.09
C ASP A 247 -16.15 13.02 -20.38
N PHE A 248 -16.17 12.06 -19.46
CA PHE A 248 -16.89 10.80 -19.62
C PHE A 248 -18.40 11.04 -19.76
N ARG A 249 -18.99 10.46 -20.80
CA ARG A 249 -20.45 10.44 -21.04
C ARG A 249 -20.96 9.00 -21.08
N MET A 250 -22.01 8.73 -20.34
CA MET A 250 -22.79 7.51 -20.51
C MET A 250 -23.65 7.59 -21.77
N LEU A 251 -23.73 6.48 -22.52
CA LEU A 251 -24.61 6.31 -23.66
C LEU A 251 -26.01 5.88 -23.19
#